data_6b0bd7703d50d2ed74c0407de2ec34dc
#
_entry.id   6b0bd7703d50d2ed74c0407de2ec34dc
#
_cell.length_a   1.000
_cell.length_b   1.000
_cell.length_c   1.000
_cell.angle_alpha   90.00
_cell.angle_beta   90.00
_cell.angle_gamma   90.00
#
_symmetry.space_group_name_H-M   'P 1'
#
loop_
_entity.id
_entity.type
_entity.pdbx_description
1 polymer ?
#
loop_
_entity_poly.entity_id
_entity_poly.type
_entity_poly.pdbx_seq_one_letter_code
_entity_poly.pdbx_strand_id
1 'polypeptide(L)'
;MHKTVYLSLGSNVGDRSVNLRTAIDRLAALGDVIAVSSFYETEPVEFTSQPWFLNCVVKMDTEKMPKQLMASLLDLEQSMGRRRVQLKGPRTIDIDILLFGSSVIETKGLTVPHPAMHERRFVLEPLSEIAPDVRHPVFKKTVRELLSRLPAGQSARRVSGEK
;
A
#
# COMPACT_ATOMS: atom_id res chain seq x y z
N MET A 1 -10.36 -9.35 -18.46
CA MET A 1 -10.16 -10.34 -17.39
C MET A 1 -9.76 -9.61 -16.11
N HIS A 2 -10.46 -9.88 -15.02
CA HIS A 2 -10.19 -9.23 -13.75
C HIS A 2 -9.02 -9.88 -13.02
N LYS A 3 -8.20 -9.03 -12.41
CA LYS A 3 -7.13 -9.46 -11.51
C LYS A 3 -7.34 -8.81 -10.16
N THR A 4 -7.12 -9.57 -9.09
CA THR A 4 -7.17 -9.04 -7.74
C THR A 4 -5.80 -8.44 -7.39
N VAL A 5 -5.82 -7.20 -6.94
CA VAL A 5 -4.62 -6.42 -6.66
C VAL A 5 -4.70 -5.92 -5.22
N TYR A 6 -3.56 -5.90 -4.54
CA TYR A 6 -3.45 -5.31 -3.21
C TYR A 6 -2.52 -4.10 -3.30
N LEU A 7 -3.01 -2.97 -2.78
CA LEU A 7 -2.29 -1.70 -2.82
C LEU A 7 -2.03 -1.22 -1.40
N SER A 8 -0.86 -0.64 -1.17
CA SER A 8 -0.54 0.05 0.08
C SER A 8 -0.63 1.54 -0.17
N LEU A 9 -1.38 2.26 0.67
CA LEU A 9 -1.53 3.70 0.58
C LEU A 9 -0.97 4.34 1.85
N GLY A 10 -0.25 5.44 1.72
CA GLY A 10 0.29 6.17 2.86
C GLY A 10 0.30 7.66 2.65
N SER A 11 0.15 8.41 3.73
CA SER A 11 0.19 9.87 3.73
C SER A 11 0.82 10.37 5.02
N ASN A 12 1.72 11.35 4.94
CA ASN A 12 2.27 11.98 6.15
C ASN A 12 2.38 13.50 6.02
N VAL A 13 1.59 14.09 5.12
CA VAL A 13 1.55 15.54 4.92
C VAL A 13 0.10 16.00 4.88
N GLY A 14 -0.19 17.11 5.56
CA GLY A 14 -1.51 17.69 5.57
C GLY A 14 -2.53 16.85 6.34
N ASP A 15 -3.77 16.83 5.88
CA ASP A 15 -4.81 15.99 6.47
C ASP A 15 -4.70 14.58 5.91
N ARG A 16 -3.96 13.73 6.62
CA ARG A 16 -3.61 12.39 6.18
C ARG A 16 -4.86 11.54 5.92
N SER A 17 -5.83 11.62 6.80
CA SER A 17 -7.07 10.86 6.69
C SER A 17 -7.86 11.24 5.45
N VAL A 18 -7.99 12.54 5.18
CA VAL A 18 -8.67 13.04 3.96
C VAL A 18 -7.88 12.59 2.72
N ASN A 19 -6.56 12.66 2.77
CA ASN A 19 -5.73 12.24 1.64
C ASN A 19 -5.94 10.77 1.30
N LEU A 20 -5.99 9.90 2.31
CA LEU A 20 -6.26 8.48 2.08
C LEU A 20 -7.66 8.25 1.50
N ARG A 21 -8.68 8.89 2.08
CA ARG A 21 -10.06 8.73 1.60
C ARG A 21 -10.21 9.24 0.18
N THR A 22 -9.57 10.35 -0.15
CA THR A 22 -9.60 10.90 -1.52
C THR A 22 -8.96 9.94 -2.51
N ALA A 23 -7.80 9.37 -2.15
CA ALA A 23 -7.13 8.41 -3.01
C ALA A 23 -8.00 7.17 -3.22
N ILE A 24 -8.61 6.64 -2.15
CA ILE A 24 -9.50 5.48 -2.24
C ILE A 24 -10.66 5.77 -3.18
N ASP A 25 -11.29 6.93 -3.06
CA ASP A 25 -12.39 7.33 -3.95
C ASP A 25 -11.94 7.37 -5.41
N ARG A 26 -10.75 7.88 -5.67
CA ARG A 26 -10.21 7.97 -7.03
C ARG A 26 -9.83 6.62 -7.62
N LEU A 27 -9.52 5.63 -6.78
CA LEU A 27 -9.25 4.27 -7.26
C LEU A 27 -10.43 3.66 -7.99
N ALA A 28 -11.65 4.12 -7.70
CA ALA A 28 -12.85 3.61 -8.37
C ALA A 28 -12.82 3.81 -9.89
N ALA A 29 -12.04 4.77 -10.39
CA ALA A 29 -11.86 4.95 -11.83
C ALA A 29 -10.95 3.89 -12.45
N LEU A 30 -10.19 3.15 -11.65
CA LEU A 30 -9.21 2.18 -12.10
C LEU A 30 -9.68 0.74 -11.96
N GLY A 31 -10.72 0.51 -11.19
CA GLY A 31 -11.25 -0.83 -10.92
C GLY A 31 -12.26 -0.80 -9.80
N ASP A 32 -12.61 -1.99 -9.31
CA ASP A 32 -13.58 -2.14 -8.23
C ASP A 32 -12.86 -2.29 -6.89
N VAL A 33 -13.07 -1.34 -5.98
CA VAL A 33 -12.52 -1.43 -4.63
C VAL A 33 -13.37 -2.44 -3.86
N ILE A 34 -12.77 -3.55 -3.45
CA ILE A 34 -13.45 -4.67 -2.80
C ILE A 34 -13.40 -4.53 -1.27
N ALA A 35 -12.25 -4.15 -0.74
CA ALA A 35 -12.08 -4.02 0.71
C ALA A 35 -11.00 -2.99 1.01
N VAL A 36 -11.15 -2.32 2.15
CA VAL A 36 -10.19 -1.34 2.64
C VAL A 36 -9.91 -1.68 4.10
N SER A 37 -8.65 -1.73 4.49
CA SER A 37 -8.28 -1.96 5.88
C SER A 37 -8.60 -0.73 6.73
N SER A 38 -8.55 -0.91 8.06
CA SER A 38 -8.50 0.23 8.97
C SER A 38 -7.26 1.07 8.65
N PHE A 39 -7.23 2.30 9.13
CA PHE A 39 -6.06 3.15 9.01
C PHE A 39 -5.12 2.89 10.18
N TYR A 40 -3.82 2.88 9.91
CA TYR A 40 -2.78 2.62 10.92
C TYR A 40 -1.79 3.76 10.93
N GLU A 41 -1.40 4.17 12.12
CA GLU A 41 -0.34 5.16 12.29
C GLU A 41 0.98 4.44 12.45
N THR A 42 1.96 4.81 11.64
CA THR A 42 3.22 4.08 11.56
C THR A 42 4.41 5.02 11.52
N GLU A 43 5.55 4.56 12.02
CA GLU A 43 6.79 5.32 12.00
C GLU A 43 7.36 5.40 10.60
N PRO A 44 7.98 6.54 10.22
CA PRO A 44 8.74 6.60 8.97
C PRO A 44 9.88 5.58 9.01
N VAL A 45 10.10 4.89 7.87
CA VAL A 45 11.14 3.87 7.77
C VAL A 45 12.52 4.50 7.72
N GLU A 46 12.62 5.64 7.08
CA GLU A 46 13.90 6.32 6.92
C GLU A 46 13.83 7.72 7.51
N PHE A 47 13.90 8.78 7.15
CA PHE A 47 13.84 10.11 7.75
C PHE A 47 12.97 10.17 9.01
N THR A 48 13.51 9.73 10.14
CA THR A 48 12.77 9.63 11.39
C THR A 48 12.31 10.98 11.94
N SER A 49 12.84 12.09 11.42
CA SER A 49 12.42 13.43 11.83
C SER A 49 11.13 13.91 11.15
N GLN A 50 10.64 13.18 10.16
CA GLN A 50 9.39 13.58 9.48
C GLN A 50 8.17 13.07 10.25
N PRO A 51 6.96 13.64 9.98
CA PRO A 51 5.74 13.15 10.63
C PRO A 51 5.48 11.67 10.34
N TRP A 52 4.79 11.02 11.26
CA TRP A 52 4.40 9.63 11.07
C TRP A 52 3.41 9.52 9.91
N PHE A 53 3.44 8.35 9.26
CA PHE A 53 2.49 8.03 8.20
C PHE A 53 1.17 7.55 8.76
N LEU A 54 0.10 7.82 8.02
CA LEU A 54 -1.16 7.11 8.14
C LEU A 54 -1.24 6.18 6.94
N ASN A 55 -1.44 4.89 7.18
CA ASN A 55 -1.39 3.87 6.12
C ASN A 55 -2.65 3.01 6.12
N CYS A 56 -2.99 2.49 4.95
CA CYS A 56 -4.00 1.46 4.80
C CYS A 56 -3.65 0.57 3.61
N VAL A 57 -4.36 -0.56 3.51
CA VAL A 57 -4.24 -1.45 2.36
C VAL A 57 -5.61 -1.58 1.72
N VAL A 58 -5.62 -1.61 0.40
CA VAL A 58 -6.84 -1.73 -0.42
C VAL A 58 -6.75 -2.99 -1.25
N LYS A 59 -7.84 -3.77 -1.25
CA LYS A 59 -8.04 -4.88 -2.17
C LYS A 59 -8.92 -4.37 -3.30
N MET A 60 -8.47 -4.54 -4.54
CA MET A 60 -9.16 -4.03 -5.72
C MET A 60 -9.11 -5.06 -6.83
N ASP A 61 -10.20 -5.16 -7.60
CA ASP A 61 -10.19 -5.91 -8.85
C ASP A 61 -10.03 -4.93 -10.01
N THR A 62 -9.18 -5.26 -10.95
CA THR A 62 -8.93 -4.40 -12.11
C THR A 62 -8.79 -5.22 -13.39
N GLU A 63 -9.18 -4.61 -14.51
CA GLU A 63 -8.94 -5.18 -15.83
C GLU A 63 -7.66 -4.62 -16.47
N LYS A 64 -7.01 -3.66 -15.81
CA LYS A 64 -5.78 -3.07 -16.34
C LYS A 64 -4.62 -4.05 -16.26
N MET A 65 -3.72 -3.95 -17.25
CA MET A 65 -2.45 -4.67 -17.18
C MET A 65 -1.56 -4.04 -16.12
N PRO A 66 -0.58 -4.78 -15.58
CA PRO A 66 0.25 -4.26 -14.48
C PRO A 66 0.89 -2.91 -14.74
N LYS A 67 1.49 -2.71 -15.90
CA LYS A 67 2.14 -1.43 -16.22
C LYS A 67 1.14 -0.30 -16.43
N GLN A 68 -0.03 -0.62 -16.96
CA GLN A 68 -1.11 0.36 -17.10
C GLN A 68 -1.60 0.82 -15.74
N LEU A 69 -1.77 -0.12 -14.82
CA LEU A 69 -2.18 0.21 -13.45
C LEU A 69 -1.12 1.09 -12.77
N MET A 70 0.16 0.73 -12.90
CA MET A 70 1.23 1.52 -12.32
C MET A 70 1.21 2.96 -12.85
N ALA A 71 1.06 3.14 -14.17
CA ALA A 71 1.00 4.47 -14.77
C ALA A 71 -0.20 5.26 -14.24
N SER A 72 -1.35 4.61 -14.11
CA SER A 72 -2.56 5.26 -13.58
C SER A 72 -2.38 5.67 -12.12
N LEU A 73 -1.71 4.85 -11.32
CA LEU A 73 -1.46 5.18 -9.91
C LEU A 73 -0.49 6.34 -9.78
N LEU A 74 0.53 6.41 -10.64
CA LEU A 74 1.44 7.55 -10.66
C LEU A 74 0.71 8.84 -11.03
N ASP A 75 -0.18 8.78 -12.02
CA ASP A 75 -1.01 9.93 -12.39
C ASP A 75 -1.90 10.37 -11.23
N LEU A 76 -2.47 9.40 -10.51
CA LEU A 76 -3.30 9.70 -9.35
C LEU A 76 -2.49 10.42 -8.26
N GLU A 77 -1.30 9.92 -7.95
CA GLU A 77 -0.40 10.57 -7.00
C GLU A 77 -0.10 12.01 -7.40
N GLN A 78 0.22 12.23 -8.67
CA GLN A 78 0.54 13.55 -9.18
C GLN A 78 -0.67 14.48 -9.10
N SER A 79 -1.86 13.97 -9.40
CA SER A 79 -3.09 14.77 -9.33
C SER A 79 -3.42 15.21 -7.91
N MET A 80 -2.87 14.54 -6.90
CA MET A 80 -3.04 14.86 -5.50
C MET A 80 -1.86 15.69 -4.95
N GLY A 81 -0.98 16.17 -5.82
CA GLY A 81 0.09 17.08 -5.44
C GLY A 81 1.39 16.43 -5.01
N ARG A 82 1.56 15.11 -5.21
CA ARG A 82 2.83 14.48 -4.88
C ARG A 82 3.93 14.96 -5.81
N ARG A 83 5.07 15.34 -5.21
CA ARG A 83 6.27 15.72 -5.94
C ARG A 83 7.44 14.88 -5.47
N ARG A 84 8.23 14.37 -6.41
CA ARG A 84 9.40 13.56 -6.08
C ARG A 84 10.64 14.42 -5.88
N VAL A 85 10.51 15.43 -5.00
CA VAL A 85 11.60 16.33 -4.68
C VAL A 85 12.63 15.65 -3.77
N GLN A 86 12.13 14.83 -2.84
CA GLN A 86 12.97 14.12 -1.90
C GLN A 86 12.49 12.68 -1.82
N LEU A 87 13.34 11.75 -2.24
CA LEU A 87 13.02 10.33 -2.15
C LEU A 87 12.85 9.93 -0.69
N LYS A 88 11.76 9.27 -0.34
CA LYS A 88 11.41 8.83 1.02
C LYS A 88 11.17 9.96 2.02
N GLY A 89 11.07 11.19 1.53
CA GLY A 89 10.64 12.32 2.34
C GLY A 89 9.12 12.38 2.50
N PRO A 90 8.60 13.49 3.07
CA PRO A 90 7.16 13.66 3.27
C PRO A 90 6.36 13.58 1.97
N ARG A 91 5.17 12.97 2.03
CA ARG A 91 4.32 12.72 0.86
C ARG A 91 2.86 12.94 1.18
N THR A 92 2.17 13.65 0.27
CA THR A 92 0.71 13.79 0.35
C THR A 92 0.05 12.43 0.22
N ILE A 93 0.47 11.65 -0.77
CA ILE A 93 -0.01 10.29 -0.98
C ILE A 93 1.09 9.45 -1.64
N ASP A 94 1.18 8.21 -1.21
CA ASP A 94 2.11 7.23 -1.75
C ASP A 94 1.32 5.95 -1.97
N ILE A 95 1.34 5.41 -3.19
CA ILE A 95 0.58 4.21 -3.54
C ILE A 95 1.52 3.18 -4.14
N ASP A 96 1.63 2.02 -3.49
CA ASP A 96 2.47 0.93 -3.96
C ASP A 96 1.61 -0.28 -4.32
N ILE A 97 1.94 -0.95 -5.42
CA ILE A 97 1.35 -2.25 -5.74
C ILE A 97 2.08 -3.30 -4.92
N LEU A 98 1.36 -3.99 -4.04
CA LEU A 98 1.93 -5.05 -3.22
C LEU A 98 1.91 -6.39 -3.95
N LEU A 99 0.75 -6.75 -4.46
CA LEU A 99 0.50 -8.01 -5.16
C LEU A 99 -0.40 -7.73 -6.35
N PHE A 100 -0.13 -8.41 -7.46
CA PHE A 100 -0.97 -8.38 -8.65
C PHE A 100 -1.34 -9.82 -9.01
N GLY A 101 -2.47 -10.28 -8.49
CA GLY A 101 -2.83 -11.69 -8.52
C GLY A 101 -1.70 -12.50 -7.91
N SER A 102 -1.29 -13.57 -8.57
CA SER A 102 -0.12 -14.37 -8.17
C SER A 102 1.08 -14.10 -9.08
N SER A 103 1.06 -13.00 -9.82
CA SER A 103 2.11 -12.67 -10.78
C SER A 103 3.43 -12.35 -10.09
N VAL A 104 4.52 -12.71 -10.75
CA VAL A 104 5.88 -12.34 -10.35
C VAL A 104 6.45 -11.55 -11.51
N ILE A 105 6.70 -10.27 -11.30
CA ILE A 105 7.16 -9.36 -12.36
C ILE A 105 8.38 -8.60 -11.86
N GLU A 106 9.46 -8.67 -12.60
CA GLU A 106 10.66 -7.90 -12.34
C GLU A 106 11.03 -7.14 -13.62
N THR A 107 10.58 -5.90 -13.70
CA THR A 107 10.91 -5.04 -14.84
C THR A 107 11.36 -3.69 -14.31
N LYS A 108 11.99 -2.92 -15.19
CA LYS A 108 12.33 -1.55 -14.86
C LYS A 108 11.02 -0.78 -14.63
N GLY A 109 10.86 -0.23 -13.45
CA GLY A 109 9.69 0.56 -13.08
C GLY A 109 8.55 -0.21 -12.41
N LEU A 110 8.61 -1.55 -12.40
CA LEU A 110 7.57 -2.33 -11.73
C LEU A 110 8.12 -3.65 -11.23
N THR A 111 8.05 -3.87 -9.93
CA THR A 111 8.41 -5.15 -9.30
C THR A 111 7.24 -5.58 -8.42
N VAL A 112 6.66 -6.74 -8.72
CA VAL A 112 5.65 -7.37 -7.87
C VAL A 112 5.98 -8.86 -7.71
N PRO A 113 5.82 -9.42 -6.50
CA PRO A 113 5.41 -8.78 -5.25
C PRO A 113 6.33 -7.60 -4.90
N HIS A 114 5.81 -6.64 -4.15
CA HIS A 114 6.63 -5.51 -3.71
C HIS A 114 7.86 -6.05 -2.97
N PRO A 115 9.07 -5.59 -3.32
CA PRO A 115 10.30 -6.23 -2.85
C PRO A 115 10.54 -6.14 -1.33
N ALA A 116 9.91 -5.20 -0.65
CA ALA A 116 10.10 -5.01 0.78
C ALA A 116 8.86 -5.32 1.62
N MET A 117 7.75 -5.77 1.02
CA MET A 117 6.50 -5.93 1.76
C MET A 117 6.59 -6.90 2.92
N HIS A 118 7.37 -7.95 2.78
CA HIS A 118 7.51 -8.99 3.79
C HIS A 118 8.31 -8.55 5.02
N GLU A 119 8.92 -7.37 4.96
CA GLU A 119 9.73 -6.83 6.04
C GLU A 119 9.07 -5.64 6.73
N ARG A 120 7.89 -5.21 6.27
CA ARG A 120 7.28 -3.96 6.70
C ARG A 120 5.97 -4.20 7.46
N ARG A 121 5.98 -3.94 8.75
CA ARG A 121 4.77 -4.07 9.58
C ARG A 121 3.66 -3.13 9.10
N PHE A 122 4.01 -1.93 8.62
CA PHE A 122 3.00 -0.98 8.13
C PHE A 122 2.30 -1.45 6.86
N VAL A 123 2.80 -2.52 6.23
CA VAL A 123 2.16 -3.19 5.11
C VAL A 123 1.43 -4.44 5.60
N LEU A 124 2.12 -5.30 6.36
CA LEU A 124 1.58 -6.60 6.74
C LEU A 124 0.44 -6.52 7.76
N GLU A 125 0.49 -5.55 8.71
CA GLU A 125 -0.61 -5.39 9.67
C GLU A 125 -1.94 -5.09 8.97
N PRO A 126 -2.03 -4.01 8.16
CA PRO A 126 -3.29 -3.74 7.48
C PRO A 126 -3.65 -4.80 6.44
N LEU A 127 -2.66 -5.38 5.76
CA LEU A 127 -2.94 -6.44 4.79
C LEU A 127 -3.50 -7.68 5.48
N SER A 128 -2.98 -8.05 6.64
CA SER A 128 -3.46 -9.19 7.41
C SER A 128 -4.90 -8.98 7.88
N GLU A 129 -5.30 -7.75 8.12
CA GLU A 129 -6.68 -7.45 8.53
C GLU A 129 -7.69 -7.87 7.47
N ILE A 130 -7.38 -7.66 6.19
CA ILE A 130 -8.33 -7.91 5.10
C ILE A 130 -8.00 -9.16 4.28
N ALA A 131 -6.79 -9.69 4.36
CA ALA A 131 -6.37 -10.81 3.53
C ALA A 131 -5.29 -11.66 4.22
N PRO A 132 -5.57 -12.22 5.44
CA PRO A 132 -4.55 -12.93 6.19
C PRO A 132 -4.06 -14.22 5.50
N ASP A 133 -4.89 -14.82 4.66
CA ASP A 133 -4.59 -16.12 4.05
C ASP A 133 -4.06 -16.03 2.63
N VAL A 134 -3.88 -14.83 2.10
CA VAL A 134 -3.26 -14.64 0.78
C VAL A 134 -1.80 -15.06 0.86
N ARG A 135 -1.33 -15.80 -0.15
CA ARG A 135 0.05 -16.28 -0.20
C ARG A 135 0.93 -15.38 -1.04
N HIS A 136 2.10 -15.10 -0.50
CA HIS A 136 3.15 -14.43 -1.27
C HIS A 136 3.63 -15.39 -2.37
N PRO A 137 3.60 -14.98 -3.64
CA PRO A 137 3.88 -15.92 -4.73
C PRO A 137 5.32 -16.42 -4.80
N VAL A 138 6.27 -15.69 -4.20
CA VAL A 138 7.67 -16.11 -4.18
C VAL A 138 7.98 -16.91 -2.92
N PHE A 139 7.64 -16.39 -1.74
CA PHE A 139 7.95 -17.05 -0.47
C PHE A 139 7.02 -18.19 -0.12
N LYS A 140 5.87 -18.28 -0.80
CA LYS A 140 4.87 -19.34 -0.57
C LYS A 140 4.33 -19.36 0.86
N LYS A 141 4.35 -18.21 1.54
CA LYS A 141 3.84 -18.02 2.89
C LYS A 141 2.66 -17.09 2.87
N THR A 142 1.71 -17.32 3.79
CA THR A 142 0.56 -16.43 3.91
C THR A 142 0.98 -15.10 4.55
N VAL A 143 0.17 -14.08 4.35
CA VAL A 143 0.37 -12.78 4.99
C VAL A 143 0.45 -12.95 6.51
N ARG A 144 -0.43 -13.78 7.08
CA ARG A 144 -0.44 -14.09 8.51
C ARG A 144 0.91 -14.63 8.97
N GLU A 145 1.48 -15.57 8.21
CA GLU A 145 2.77 -16.16 8.52
C GLU A 145 3.90 -15.13 8.43
N LEU A 146 3.88 -14.29 7.39
CA LEU A 146 4.90 -13.25 7.21
C LEU A 146 4.86 -12.27 8.37
N LEU A 147 3.65 -11.84 8.78
CA LEU A 147 3.49 -10.91 9.90
C LEU A 147 4.04 -11.51 11.20
N SER A 148 3.76 -12.79 11.45
CA SER A 148 4.20 -13.46 12.68
C SER A 148 5.73 -13.58 12.78
N ARG A 149 6.43 -13.45 11.66
CA ARG A 149 7.90 -13.57 11.61
C ARG A 149 8.61 -12.24 11.77
N LEU A 150 7.89 -11.13 11.79
CA LEU A 150 8.53 -9.84 11.93
C LEU A 150 9.12 -9.68 13.33
N PRO A 151 10.37 -9.16 13.42
CA PRO A 151 10.95 -8.86 14.73
C PRO A 151 10.22 -7.69 15.39
N ALA A 152 10.38 -7.55 16.69
CA ALA A 152 9.91 -6.38 17.41
C ALA A 152 10.67 -5.13 16.93
N GLY A 153 10.10 -3.95 17.15
CA GLY A 153 10.77 -2.69 16.86
C GLY A 153 10.06 -1.81 15.84
N GLN A 154 9.18 -2.37 15.03
CA GLN A 154 8.33 -1.58 14.15
C GLN A 154 6.98 -1.38 14.81
N SER A 155 6.41 -0.18 14.68
CA SER A 155 5.14 0.17 15.29
C SER A 155 4.09 0.45 14.23
N ALA A 156 2.94 -0.19 14.34
CA ALA A 156 1.78 0.06 13.49
C ALA A 156 0.55 0.02 14.39
N ARG A 157 -0.06 1.18 14.62
CA ARG A 157 -1.18 1.31 15.56
C ARG A 157 -2.46 1.65 14.79
N ARG A 158 -3.48 0.82 14.96
CA ARG A 158 -4.79 1.08 14.36
C ARG A 158 -5.38 2.36 14.95
N VAL A 159 -5.90 3.20 14.05
CA VAL A 159 -6.55 4.46 14.44
C VAL A 159 -8.06 4.22 14.50
N SER A 160 -8.64 4.40 15.68
CA SER A 160 -10.07 4.17 15.88
C SER A 160 -10.91 5.19 15.12
N GLY A 161 -12.00 4.70 14.50
CA GLY A 161 -12.94 5.57 13.81
C GLY A 161 -12.51 6.06 12.44
N GLU A 162 -11.31 5.69 11.99
CA GLU A 162 -10.80 6.05 10.67
C GLU A 162 -10.87 4.86 9.72
N LYS A 163 -11.52 5.03 8.59
CA LYS A 163 -11.59 4.01 7.54
C LYS A 163 -11.80 4.67 6.20
#